data_7a56015bc101ff29e0d207afb3c751a7
#
_entry.id   7a56015bc101ff29e0d207afb3c751a7
#
_cell.length_a   1.000
_cell.length_b   1.000
_cell.length_c   1.000
_cell.angle_alpha   90.00
_cell.angle_beta   90.00
_cell.angle_gamma   90.00
#
_symmetry.space_group_name_H-M   'P 1'
#
loop_
_entity.id
_entity.type
_entity.pdbx_description
1 polymer ?
#
loop_
_entity_poly.entity_id
_entity_poly.type
_entity_poly.pdbx_seq_one_letter_code
_entity_poly.pdbx_strand_id
1 'polypeptide(L)'
;MSLPLDQIIVGDCLKTLKKLPDASVDVCFADPPFNLKKRYGKHDDAMALEEYLAWCEQWICELVRVTKPTGSIFLHNIPKWLTYYAAILNRHVHFRHWIAWDAMSTPLGKTLMPAHYGILFYTKSAKEFKFHEIRAPHKRCRLCDGFLKDYGGKKDMMHAFGQLVSDAWTDIHRIKHNKRRDEHPCQLPIHLLERVILMSTDAGDVVLDPFLGTGTTAIAAKHLGRRFIGLELDEEYARIAEQKIERASETKFNSCFASIYLGKLQTIREEDAKKLFPPQLTKQQKRAGKKAPKAARDLELNFSAAPADTR
;
A
#
# COMPACT_ATOMS: atom_id res chain seq x y z
N MET A 1 12.80 -26.52 -7.68
CA MET A 1 12.95 -26.17 -6.25
C MET A 1 11.63 -25.62 -5.74
N SER A 2 11.21 -25.98 -4.52
CA SER A 2 10.02 -25.39 -3.90
C SER A 2 10.33 -23.94 -3.49
N LEU A 3 9.33 -23.03 -3.56
CA LEU A 3 9.45 -21.67 -3.09
C LEU A 3 9.64 -21.63 -1.55
N PRO A 4 10.51 -20.75 -1.04
CA PRO A 4 10.70 -20.55 0.40
C PRO A 4 9.57 -19.68 0.97
N LEU A 5 8.35 -20.21 0.99
CA LEU A 5 7.17 -19.48 1.44
C LEU A 5 7.19 -19.24 2.95
N ASP A 6 6.78 -18.02 3.36
CA ASP A 6 6.73 -17.52 4.73
C ASP A 6 8.09 -17.54 5.43
N GLN A 7 9.14 -17.26 4.66
CA GLN A 7 10.51 -17.22 5.15
C GLN A 7 11.18 -15.88 4.90
N ILE A 8 12.06 -15.53 5.81
CA ILE A 8 13.04 -14.45 5.63
C ILE A 8 14.36 -15.08 5.25
N ILE A 9 14.95 -14.65 4.15
CA ILE A 9 16.25 -15.12 3.67
C ILE A 9 17.25 -14.01 3.92
N VAL A 10 18.19 -14.27 4.81
CA VAL A 10 19.28 -13.34 5.09
C VAL A 10 20.33 -13.40 3.99
N GLY A 11 20.66 -12.26 3.42
CA GLY A 11 21.70 -12.15 2.40
C GLY A 11 21.41 -11.15 1.31
N ASP A 12 22.33 -11.10 0.35
CA ASP A 12 22.25 -10.23 -0.81
C ASP A 12 21.02 -10.53 -1.68
N CYS A 13 20.23 -9.50 -1.97
CA CYS A 13 18.97 -9.64 -2.72
C CYS A 13 19.19 -10.19 -4.13
N LEU A 14 20.22 -9.75 -4.87
CA LEU A 14 20.51 -10.23 -6.22
C LEU A 14 20.90 -11.71 -6.25
N LYS A 15 21.71 -12.16 -5.28
CA LYS A 15 22.09 -13.56 -5.18
C LYS A 15 20.89 -14.44 -4.87
N THR A 16 19.96 -13.94 -4.08
CA THR A 16 18.76 -14.69 -3.66
C THR A 16 17.71 -14.66 -4.74
N LEU A 17 17.42 -13.51 -5.34
CA LEU A 17 16.47 -13.38 -6.44
C LEU A 17 16.78 -14.34 -7.60
N LYS A 18 18.06 -14.46 -8.00
CA LYS A 18 18.52 -15.39 -9.05
C LYS A 18 18.19 -16.86 -8.78
N LYS A 19 17.94 -17.24 -7.53
CA LYS A 19 17.58 -18.63 -7.14
C LYS A 19 16.07 -18.87 -7.21
N LEU A 20 15.27 -17.81 -7.23
CA LEU A 20 13.81 -17.93 -7.35
C LEU A 20 13.42 -18.29 -8.78
N PRO A 21 12.45 -19.20 -8.97
CA PRO A 21 11.96 -19.55 -10.29
C PRO A 21 11.32 -18.35 -11.02
N ASP A 22 11.32 -18.39 -12.35
CA ASP A 22 10.58 -17.45 -13.17
C ASP A 22 9.08 -17.53 -12.87
N ALA A 23 8.38 -16.41 -12.99
CA ALA A 23 6.92 -16.34 -12.88
C ALA A 23 6.37 -17.07 -11.62
N SER A 24 7.00 -16.86 -10.46
CA SER A 24 6.70 -17.60 -9.23
C SER A 24 5.96 -16.78 -8.16
N VAL A 25 5.98 -15.44 -8.24
CA VAL A 25 5.35 -14.56 -7.25
C VAL A 25 4.23 -13.73 -7.86
N ASP A 26 3.21 -13.41 -7.08
CA ASP A 26 2.03 -12.68 -7.54
C ASP A 26 2.24 -11.16 -7.47
N VAL A 27 2.92 -10.69 -6.44
CA VAL A 27 3.27 -9.28 -6.29
C VAL A 27 4.68 -9.11 -5.75
N CYS A 28 5.41 -8.16 -6.32
CA CYS A 28 6.66 -7.65 -5.77
C CYS A 28 6.43 -6.24 -5.21
N PHE A 29 6.82 -6.03 -3.96
CA PHE A 29 6.95 -4.69 -3.38
C PHE A 29 8.40 -4.47 -3.01
N ALA A 30 8.99 -3.35 -3.40
CA ALA A 30 10.38 -3.04 -3.08
C ALA A 30 10.54 -1.60 -2.58
N ASP A 31 11.19 -1.46 -1.43
CA ASP A 31 11.62 -0.20 -0.82
C ASP A 31 13.14 -0.20 -0.65
N PRO A 32 13.91 -0.05 -1.76
CA PRO A 32 15.36 -0.16 -1.74
C PRO A 32 16.00 1.03 -1.01
N PRO A 33 17.25 0.91 -0.55
CA PRO A 33 18.04 2.02 -0.01
C PRO A 33 18.04 3.23 -0.95
N PHE A 34 17.89 4.44 -0.38
CA PHE A 34 17.66 5.66 -1.16
C PHE A 34 18.94 6.33 -1.66
N ASN A 35 20.08 5.74 -1.41
CA ASN A 35 21.41 6.29 -1.74
C ASN A 35 21.57 7.77 -1.28
N LEU A 36 21.20 8.02 -0.03
CA LEU A 36 21.24 9.35 0.61
C LEU A 36 22.37 9.47 1.65
N LYS A 37 23.38 8.62 1.58
CA LYS A 37 24.50 8.53 2.54
C LYS A 37 24.01 8.29 3.97
N LYS A 38 22.96 7.49 4.12
CA LYS A 38 22.46 7.04 5.41
C LYS A 38 23.05 5.69 5.78
N ARG A 39 23.29 5.47 7.07
CA ARG A 39 23.65 4.16 7.58
C ARG A 39 22.41 3.31 7.79
N TYR A 40 22.37 2.13 7.21
CA TYR A 40 21.40 1.08 7.47
C TYR A 40 22.12 -0.07 8.16
N GLY A 41 22.02 -0.12 9.49
CA GLY A 41 22.78 -1.10 10.27
C GLY A 41 24.28 -0.98 10.02
N LYS A 42 24.89 -2.04 9.45
CA LYS A 42 26.30 -2.12 9.10
C LYS A 42 26.63 -1.61 7.69
N HIS A 43 25.60 -1.25 6.89
CA HIS A 43 25.77 -0.85 5.50
C HIS A 43 25.63 0.66 5.32
N ASP A 44 26.49 1.24 4.48
CA ASP A 44 26.45 2.62 4.05
C ASP A 44 25.84 2.70 2.66
N ASP A 45 24.81 3.53 2.44
CA ASP A 45 24.12 3.70 1.18
C ASP A 45 24.72 4.82 0.32
N ALA A 46 26.04 4.86 0.19
CA ALA A 46 26.81 5.91 -0.51
C ALA A 46 27.46 5.41 -1.80
N MET A 47 26.69 4.79 -2.69
CA MET A 47 27.18 4.36 -4.01
C MET A 47 27.35 5.54 -4.97
N ALA A 48 28.30 5.43 -5.93
CA ALA A 48 28.34 6.32 -7.08
C ALA A 48 27.06 6.18 -7.92
N LEU A 49 26.67 7.25 -8.63
CA LEU A 49 25.39 7.26 -9.34
C LEU A 49 25.25 6.11 -10.34
N GLU A 50 26.28 5.93 -11.19
CA GLU A 50 26.26 4.90 -12.22
C GLU A 50 26.22 3.49 -11.61
N GLU A 51 26.96 3.27 -10.55
CA GLU A 51 27.01 2.00 -9.83
C GLU A 51 25.64 1.70 -9.20
N TYR A 52 25.03 2.70 -8.54
CA TYR A 52 23.71 2.56 -7.96
C TYR A 52 22.64 2.24 -9.01
N LEU A 53 22.65 2.93 -10.15
CA LEU A 53 21.71 2.69 -11.23
C LEU A 53 21.89 1.31 -11.87
N ALA A 54 23.15 0.87 -12.08
CA ALA A 54 23.43 -0.46 -12.59
C ALA A 54 22.97 -1.57 -11.62
N TRP A 55 23.15 -1.36 -10.32
CA TRP A 55 22.62 -2.26 -9.31
C TRP A 55 21.07 -2.26 -9.30
N CYS A 56 20.45 -1.08 -9.41
CA CYS A 56 18.98 -0.98 -9.50
C CYS A 56 18.43 -1.72 -10.71
N GLU A 57 19.04 -1.59 -11.88
CA GLU A 57 18.61 -2.30 -13.08
C GLU A 57 18.64 -3.81 -12.89
N GLN A 58 19.68 -4.34 -12.24
CA GLN A 58 19.79 -5.78 -12.02
C GLN A 58 18.64 -6.34 -11.17
N TRP A 59 18.37 -5.75 -9.99
CA TRP A 59 17.30 -6.28 -9.15
C TRP A 59 15.90 -5.99 -9.72
N ILE A 60 15.69 -4.88 -10.43
CA ILE A 60 14.42 -4.60 -11.12
C ILE A 60 14.15 -5.66 -12.19
N CYS A 61 15.14 -6.02 -13.01
CA CYS A 61 15.02 -7.08 -14.01
C CYS A 61 14.70 -8.43 -13.37
N GLU A 62 15.31 -8.76 -12.23
CA GLU A 62 14.99 -9.97 -11.49
C GLU A 62 13.55 -9.95 -10.94
N LEU A 63 13.06 -8.81 -10.43
CA LEU A 63 11.65 -8.69 -10.02
C LEU A 63 10.70 -8.91 -11.21
N VAL A 64 11.04 -8.36 -12.37
CA VAL A 64 10.27 -8.61 -13.60
C VAL A 64 10.27 -10.09 -13.95
N ARG A 65 11.41 -10.79 -13.86
CA ARG A 65 11.53 -12.22 -14.18
C ARG A 65 10.67 -13.09 -13.26
N VAL A 66 10.77 -12.88 -11.93
CA VAL A 66 10.07 -13.72 -10.95
C VAL A 66 8.58 -13.43 -10.83
N THR A 67 8.11 -12.26 -11.28
CA THR A 67 6.70 -11.90 -11.27
C THR A 67 5.91 -12.72 -12.27
N LYS A 68 4.78 -13.30 -11.84
CA LYS A 68 3.85 -14.06 -12.70
C LYS A 68 3.27 -13.19 -13.83
N PRO A 69 2.79 -13.78 -14.94
CA PRO A 69 2.17 -13.03 -16.04
C PRO A 69 1.01 -12.12 -15.58
N THR A 70 0.23 -12.53 -14.61
CA THR A 70 -0.88 -11.75 -14.03
C THR A 70 -0.47 -10.88 -12.84
N GLY A 71 0.82 -10.88 -12.49
CA GLY A 71 1.34 -10.23 -11.29
C GLY A 71 1.63 -8.75 -11.46
N SER A 72 1.92 -8.12 -10.33
CA SER A 72 2.14 -6.68 -10.19
C SER A 72 3.49 -6.37 -9.53
N ILE A 73 4.04 -5.21 -9.85
CA ILE A 73 5.30 -4.70 -9.28
C ILE A 73 5.06 -3.32 -8.72
N PHE A 74 5.41 -3.12 -7.46
CA PHE A 74 5.36 -1.83 -6.77
C PHE A 74 6.75 -1.44 -6.29
N LEU A 75 7.24 -0.26 -6.70
CA LEU A 75 8.52 0.27 -6.27
C LEU A 75 8.32 1.58 -5.53
N HIS A 76 8.68 1.63 -4.27
CA HIS A 76 8.61 2.82 -3.42
C HIS A 76 9.96 3.53 -3.40
N ASN A 77 9.97 4.85 -3.51
CA ASN A 77 11.16 5.69 -3.26
C ASN A 77 10.79 7.19 -3.28
N ILE A 78 11.80 8.05 -3.14
CA ILE A 78 11.67 9.48 -3.46
C ILE A 78 11.53 9.66 -4.99
N PRO A 79 10.83 10.71 -5.45
CA PRO A 79 10.58 10.95 -6.88
C PRO A 79 11.83 10.92 -7.77
N LYS A 80 12.97 11.42 -7.27
CA LYS A 80 14.23 11.41 -7.99
C LYS A 80 14.61 10.02 -8.53
N TRP A 81 14.56 9.00 -7.69
CA TRP A 81 14.97 7.64 -8.08
C TRP A 81 13.90 6.93 -8.91
N LEU A 82 12.63 7.23 -8.65
CA LEU A 82 11.52 6.63 -9.39
C LEU A 82 11.54 6.99 -10.88
N THR A 83 12.11 8.14 -11.26
CA THR A 83 12.27 8.49 -12.70
C THR A 83 13.19 7.51 -13.41
N TYR A 84 14.27 7.07 -12.77
CA TYR A 84 15.17 6.06 -13.32
C TYR A 84 14.54 4.66 -13.31
N TYR A 85 13.88 4.29 -12.22
CA TYR A 85 13.19 2.99 -12.12
C TYR A 85 12.08 2.86 -13.17
N ALA A 86 11.32 3.91 -13.40
CA ALA A 86 10.29 3.95 -14.44
C ALA A 86 10.90 3.74 -15.84
N ALA A 87 12.05 4.35 -16.13
CA ALA A 87 12.73 4.16 -17.41
C ALA A 87 13.17 2.70 -17.64
N ILE A 88 13.59 2.01 -16.57
CA ILE A 88 13.94 0.57 -16.64
C ILE A 88 12.65 -0.26 -16.84
N LEU A 89 11.63 -0.06 -15.98
CA LEU A 89 10.40 -0.84 -16.01
C LEU A 89 9.63 -0.69 -17.35
N ASN A 90 9.59 0.50 -17.93
CA ASN A 90 8.91 0.77 -19.21
C ASN A 90 9.42 -0.09 -20.38
N ARG A 91 10.63 -0.66 -20.28
CA ARG A 91 11.18 -1.57 -21.28
C ARG A 91 10.65 -2.99 -21.19
N HIS A 92 10.05 -3.37 -20.05
CA HIS A 92 9.74 -4.77 -19.73
C HIS A 92 8.29 -5.03 -19.33
N VAL A 93 7.63 -4.04 -18.74
CA VAL A 93 6.31 -4.19 -18.10
C VAL A 93 5.44 -2.96 -18.34
N HIS A 94 4.17 -3.03 -17.97
CA HIS A 94 3.16 -2.03 -18.32
C HIS A 94 2.88 -1.08 -17.15
N PHE A 95 3.11 0.20 -17.36
CA PHE A 95 2.81 1.27 -16.41
C PHE A 95 1.32 1.32 -16.10
N ARG A 96 0.97 1.47 -14.83
CA ARG A 96 -0.39 1.72 -14.35
C ARG A 96 -0.53 3.09 -13.70
N HIS A 97 0.19 3.30 -12.60
CA HIS A 97 0.11 4.54 -11.85
C HIS A 97 1.46 4.94 -11.28
N TRP A 98 1.67 6.24 -11.15
CA TRP A 98 2.57 6.84 -10.22
C TRP A 98 1.73 7.30 -9.02
N ILE A 99 1.83 6.60 -7.92
CA ILE A 99 1.10 6.92 -6.70
C ILE A 99 1.91 7.94 -5.91
N ALA A 100 1.34 9.11 -5.67
CA ALA A 100 1.91 10.12 -4.79
C ALA A 100 1.41 9.86 -3.36
N TRP A 101 2.33 9.43 -2.47
CA TRP A 101 2.01 9.24 -1.06
C TRP A 101 2.48 10.45 -0.25
N ASP A 102 1.51 11.25 0.21
CA ASP A 102 1.75 12.33 1.16
C ASP A 102 1.95 11.75 2.56
N ALA A 103 3.21 11.57 2.92
CA ALA A 103 3.59 11.06 4.23
C ALA A 103 3.43 12.11 5.35
N MET A 104 2.86 13.28 5.04
CA MET A 104 2.72 14.43 5.97
C MET A 104 4.05 14.81 6.63
N SER A 105 5.13 14.77 5.87
CA SER A 105 6.43 15.24 6.28
C SER A 105 6.65 16.67 5.78
N THR A 106 7.39 17.47 6.57
CA THR A 106 7.75 18.84 6.21
C THR A 106 9.28 18.98 6.14
N PRO A 107 9.95 18.25 5.22
CA PRO A 107 11.39 18.37 5.09
C PRO A 107 11.73 19.73 4.48
N LEU A 108 12.84 20.32 4.92
CA LEU A 108 13.34 21.56 4.34
C LEU A 108 13.80 21.31 2.90
N GLY A 109 13.41 22.18 1.99
CA GLY A 109 13.83 22.17 0.59
C GLY A 109 14.44 23.52 0.20
N LYS A 110 15.37 23.51 -0.77
CA LYS A 110 15.96 24.74 -1.33
C LYS A 110 15.07 25.40 -2.38
N THR A 111 14.19 24.62 -3.04
CA THR A 111 13.23 25.11 -4.03
C THR A 111 11.81 24.83 -3.54
N LEU A 112 11.22 23.72 -3.95
CA LEU A 112 9.95 23.25 -3.42
C LEU A 112 10.20 22.32 -2.22
N MET A 113 9.30 22.35 -1.25
CA MET A 113 9.30 21.39 -0.16
C MET A 113 8.94 19.98 -0.70
N PRO A 114 9.82 18.98 -0.57
CA PRO A 114 9.52 17.62 -1.06
C PRO A 114 8.53 16.93 -0.12
N ALA A 115 7.24 17.09 -0.39
CA ALA A 115 6.17 16.69 0.51
C ALA A 115 5.69 15.24 0.33
N HIS A 116 6.13 14.54 -0.70
CA HIS A 116 5.63 13.18 -0.97
C HIS A 116 6.73 12.19 -1.32
N TYR A 117 6.46 10.93 -1.04
CA TYR A 117 7.13 9.78 -1.64
C TYR A 117 6.29 9.29 -2.81
N GLY A 118 6.90 8.53 -3.72
CA GLY A 118 6.17 7.91 -4.81
C GLY A 118 6.17 6.39 -4.70
N ILE A 119 5.17 5.77 -5.30
CA ILE A 119 5.12 4.33 -5.51
C ILE A 119 4.78 4.12 -6.99
N LEU A 120 5.69 3.50 -7.73
CA LEU A 120 5.41 3.06 -9.10
C LEU A 120 4.57 1.79 -9.05
N PHE A 121 3.48 1.77 -9.79
CA PHE A 121 2.66 0.59 -9.98
C PHE A 121 2.71 0.13 -11.43
N TYR A 122 3.19 -1.09 -11.62
CA TYR A 122 3.31 -1.76 -12.91
C TYR A 122 2.68 -3.15 -12.88
N THR A 123 2.27 -3.64 -14.05
CA THR A 123 1.77 -5.02 -14.22
C THR A 123 2.55 -5.75 -15.30
N LYS A 124 2.74 -7.07 -15.14
CA LYS A 124 3.46 -7.89 -16.11
C LYS A 124 2.72 -7.95 -17.46
N SER A 125 1.39 -8.10 -17.44
CA SER A 125 0.54 -8.08 -18.62
C SER A 125 -0.18 -6.73 -18.77
N ALA A 126 -0.41 -6.32 -20.03
CA ALA A 126 -1.20 -5.12 -20.34
C ALA A 126 -2.70 -5.31 -20.07
N LYS A 127 -3.22 -6.53 -20.17
CA LYS A 127 -4.67 -6.83 -20.10
C LYS A 127 -5.04 -7.74 -18.94
N GLU A 128 -4.23 -8.74 -18.66
CA GLU A 128 -4.54 -9.80 -17.70
C GLU A 128 -3.72 -9.60 -16.42
N PHE A 129 -4.27 -8.93 -15.45
CA PHE A 129 -3.65 -8.73 -14.14
C PHE A 129 -4.72 -8.68 -13.05
N LYS A 130 -4.32 -9.06 -11.84
CA LYS A 130 -5.20 -8.97 -10.66
C LYS A 130 -5.30 -7.52 -10.22
N PHE A 131 -6.54 -7.03 -10.11
CA PHE A 131 -6.82 -5.71 -9.54
C PHE A 131 -8.17 -5.72 -8.83
N HIS A 132 -8.13 -5.43 -7.53
CA HIS A 132 -9.32 -5.29 -6.71
C HIS A 132 -9.57 -3.81 -6.43
N GLU A 133 -10.74 -3.35 -6.75
CA GLU A 133 -11.14 -1.96 -6.51
C GLU A 133 -11.20 -1.68 -5.01
N ILE A 134 -10.41 -0.72 -4.55
CA ILE A 134 -10.53 -0.15 -3.22
C ILE A 134 -11.30 1.15 -3.33
N ARG A 135 -12.34 1.29 -2.53
CA ARG A 135 -13.18 2.48 -2.52
C ARG A 135 -13.05 3.21 -1.20
N ALA A 136 -13.09 4.54 -1.27
CA ALA A 136 -13.11 5.42 -0.12
C ALA A 136 -14.46 6.17 -0.07
N PRO A 137 -14.95 6.51 1.13
CA PRO A 137 -16.15 7.32 1.25
C PRO A 137 -16.04 8.60 0.43
N HIS A 138 -17.18 9.07 -0.08
CA HIS A 138 -17.23 10.35 -0.78
C HIS A 138 -16.70 11.47 0.13
N LYS A 139 -15.74 12.24 -0.40
CA LYS A 139 -15.19 13.39 0.33
C LYS A 139 -16.28 14.42 0.57
N ARG A 140 -16.40 14.88 1.80
CA ARG A 140 -17.25 16.03 2.13
C ARG A 140 -16.51 17.33 1.87
N CYS A 141 -17.25 18.38 1.54
CA CYS A 141 -16.66 19.71 1.45
C CYS A 141 -16.15 20.14 2.83
N ARG A 142 -14.87 20.49 2.93
CA ARG A 142 -14.24 20.89 4.20
C ARG A 142 -14.77 22.22 4.76
N LEU A 143 -15.35 23.08 3.91
CA LEU A 143 -15.86 24.39 4.33
C LEU A 143 -17.28 24.34 4.86
N CYS A 144 -18.15 23.48 4.32
CA CYS A 144 -19.56 23.45 4.67
C CYS A 144 -20.06 22.06 5.09
N ASP A 145 -19.17 21.10 5.27
CA ASP A 145 -19.45 19.68 5.55
C ASP A 145 -20.49 19.06 4.59
N GLY A 146 -20.75 19.75 3.48
CA GLY A 146 -21.66 19.30 2.43
C GLY A 146 -20.98 18.31 1.48
N PHE A 147 -21.80 17.59 0.71
CA PHE A 147 -21.29 16.74 -0.35
C PHE A 147 -20.63 17.57 -1.45
N LEU A 148 -19.61 17.00 -2.08
CA LEU A 148 -19.07 17.57 -3.30
C LEU A 148 -20.21 17.75 -4.32
N LYS A 149 -20.19 18.87 -5.03
CA LYS A 149 -21.16 19.16 -6.09
C LYS A 149 -21.25 17.99 -7.06
N ASP A 150 -22.47 17.71 -7.45
CA ASP A 150 -22.78 16.79 -8.52
C ASP A 150 -22.31 17.39 -9.86
N TYR A 151 -21.08 17.02 -10.27
CA TYR A 151 -20.55 17.46 -11.55
C TYR A 151 -21.28 16.74 -12.70
N GLY A 152 -22.19 17.43 -13.36
CA GLY A 152 -22.84 16.96 -14.57
C GLY A 152 -24.01 15.97 -14.36
N GLY A 153 -24.70 16.00 -13.23
CA GLY A 153 -25.90 15.18 -13.02
C GLY A 153 -25.63 13.70 -12.78
N LYS A 154 -24.39 13.31 -12.45
CA LYS A 154 -23.99 11.91 -12.27
C LYS A 154 -24.08 11.41 -10.83
N LYS A 155 -24.65 12.20 -9.92
CA LYS A 155 -24.70 11.87 -8.49
C LYS A 155 -25.38 10.53 -8.21
N ASP A 156 -26.46 10.25 -8.94
CA ASP A 156 -27.24 9.01 -8.79
C ASP A 156 -26.53 7.78 -9.41
N MET A 157 -25.49 8.02 -10.23
CA MET A 157 -24.63 6.98 -10.79
C MET A 157 -23.40 6.68 -9.92
N MET A 158 -23.21 7.40 -8.81
CA MET A 158 -22.07 7.20 -7.95
C MET A 158 -22.21 5.89 -7.17
N HIS A 159 -21.11 5.14 -7.09
CA HIS A 159 -21.11 3.86 -6.40
C HIS A 159 -21.45 4.04 -4.92
N ALA A 160 -22.29 3.14 -4.37
CA ALA A 160 -22.78 3.24 -2.99
C ALA A 160 -21.68 3.32 -1.94
N PHE A 161 -20.53 2.67 -2.17
CA PHE A 161 -19.38 2.66 -1.28
C PHE A 161 -18.38 3.82 -1.47
N GLY A 162 -18.70 4.75 -2.34
CA GLY A 162 -17.84 5.89 -2.60
C GLY A 162 -16.97 5.74 -3.86
N GLN A 163 -16.03 6.65 -4.00
CA GLN A 163 -15.15 6.71 -5.16
C GLN A 163 -14.01 5.70 -5.05
N LEU A 164 -13.43 5.34 -6.19
CA LEU A 164 -12.15 4.61 -6.20
C LEU A 164 -11.07 5.41 -5.46
N VAL A 165 -10.21 4.70 -4.75
CA VAL A 165 -9.01 5.34 -4.18
C VAL A 165 -8.18 5.91 -5.32
N SER A 166 -7.85 7.19 -5.21
CA SER A 166 -7.01 7.87 -6.21
C SER A 166 -5.54 7.45 -6.07
N ASP A 167 -4.73 7.84 -7.03
CA ASP A 167 -3.28 7.71 -6.98
C ASP A 167 -2.58 8.81 -6.15
N ALA A 168 -3.34 9.68 -5.48
CA ALA A 168 -2.84 10.59 -4.46
C ALA A 168 -3.29 10.12 -3.06
N TRP A 169 -2.37 9.48 -2.33
CA TRP A 169 -2.65 8.93 -1.01
C TRP A 169 -2.31 9.93 0.09
N THR A 170 -3.33 10.53 0.66
CA THR A 170 -3.23 11.55 1.72
C THR A 170 -3.80 11.08 3.06
N ASP A 171 -4.26 9.85 3.13
CA ASP A 171 -4.96 9.25 4.27
C ASP A 171 -4.11 8.24 5.05
N ILE A 172 -2.91 7.93 4.59
CA ILE A 172 -1.96 7.05 5.27
C ILE A 172 -0.81 7.90 5.82
N HIS A 173 -0.72 7.98 7.15
CA HIS A 173 0.32 8.76 7.80
C HIS A 173 1.59 7.93 8.01
N ARG A 174 2.75 8.57 7.85
CA ARG A 174 4.03 7.94 8.23
C ARG A 174 4.06 7.63 9.73
N ILE A 175 4.85 6.65 10.10
CA ILE A 175 5.15 6.38 11.50
C ILE A 175 5.98 7.53 12.05
N LYS A 176 5.44 8.26 13.05
CA LYS A 176 6.14 9.36 13.71
C LYS A 176 7.31 8.83 14.54
N HIS A 177 8.35 9.66 14.68
CA HIS A 177 9.48 9.40 15.58
C HIS A 177 9.03 9.46 17.05
N ASN A 178 8.54 8.35 17.58
CA ASN A 178 8.17 8.20 18.99
C ASN A 178 8.61 6.81 19.48
N LYS A 179 8.36 6.49 20.76
CA LYS A 179 8.69 5.20 21.39
C LYS A 179 8.10 3.94 20.70
N ARG A 180 7.19 4.11 19.73
CA ARG A 180 6.57 3.01 18.97
C ARG A 180 7.31 2.70 17.66
N ARG A 181 8.36 3.45 17.33
CA ARG A 181 9.17 3.20 16.15
C ARG A 181 10.27 2.20 16.49
N ASP A 182 10.44 1.20 15.65
CA ASP A 182 11.63 0.34 15.68
C ASP A 182 12.87 1.20 15.40
N GLU A 183 14.04 0.70 15.73
CA GLU A 183 15.32 1.38 15.46
C GLU A 183 15.62 1.56 13.96
N HIS A 184 14.79 0.99 13.09
CA HIS A 184 14.91 1.13 11.63
C HIS A 184 14.52 2.55 11.18
N PRO A 185 15.41 3.25 10.43
CA PRO A 185 15.23 4.67 10.09
C PRO A 185 14.06 4.97 9.14
N CYS A 186 13.60 3.99 8.34
CA CYS A 186 12.64 4.19 7.25
C CYS A 186 11.47 3.19 7.29
N GLN A 187 10.91 2.88 8.46
CA GLN A 187 9.80 1.95 8.57
C GLN A 187 8.54 2.48 7.88
N LEU A 188 8.00 1.71 6.92
CA LEU A 188 6.74 2.01 6.25
C LEU A 188 5.53 1.67 7.16
N PRO A 189 4.42 2.43 7.06
CA PRO A 189 3.19 2.10 7.75
C PRO A 189 2.56 0.84 7.16
N ILE A 190 2.12 -0.06 8.03
CA ILE A 190 1.52 -1.34 7.62
C ILE A 190 0.34 -1.15 6.66
N HIS A 191 -0.47 -0.11 6.87
CA HIS A 191 -1.63 0.18 6.04
C HIS A 191 -1.31 0.51 4.57
N LEU A 192 -0.10 1.01 4.31
CA LEU A 192 0.37 1.22 2.94
C LEU A 192 0.56 -0.12 2.23
N LEU A 193 1.22 -1.07 2.92
CA LEU A 193 1.46 -2.42 2.41
C LEU A 193 0.15 -3.22 2.28
N GLU A 194 -0.72 -3.13 3.28
CA GLU A 194 -2.05 -3.75 3.22
C GLU A 194 -2.83 -3.27 1.99
N ARG A 195 -2.82 -1.96 1.69
CA ARG A 195 -3.48 -1.40 0.51
C ARG A 195 -2.89 -1.94 -0.79
N VAL A 196 -1.56 -1.96 -0.92
CA VAL A 196 -0.86 -2.51 -2.09
C VAL A 196 -1.21 -3.99 -2.29
N ILE A 197 -1.13 -4.78 -1.23
CA ILE A 197 -1.38 -6.22 -1.28
C ILE A 197 -2.85 -6.51 -1.62
N LEU A 198 -3.79 -5.82 -0.96
CA LEU A 198 -5.22 -6.01 -1.18
C LEU A 198 -5.62 -5.69 -2.62
N MET A 199 -5.10 -4.62 -3.23
CA MET A 199 -5.50 -4.23 -4.58
C MET A 199 -4.92 -5.13 -5.67
N SER A 200 -3.89 -5.93 -5.38
CA SER A 200 -3.13 -6.66 -6.39
C SER A 200 -3.04 -8.18 -6.17
N THR A 201 -3.67 -8.72 -5.12
CA THR A 201 -3.56 -10.15 -4.78
C THR A 201 -4.85 -10.73 -4.22
N ASP A 202 -4.98 -12.06 -4.34
CA ASP A 202 -5.97 -12.88 -3.66
C ASP A 202 -5.38 -13.56 -2.41
N ALA A 203 -6.23 -14.11 -1.54
CA ALA A 203 -5.79 -14.92 -0.41
C ALA A 203 -4.98 -16.13 -0.91
N GLY A 204 -3.86 -16.42 -0.24
CA GLY A 204 -2.93 -17.47 -0.64
C GLY A 204 -1.87 -17.07 -1.68
N ASP A 205 -2.00 -15.90 -2.33
CA ASP A 205 -0.99 -15.38 -3.26
C ASP A 205 0.33 -15.06 -2.56
N VAL A 206 1.41 -15.01 -3.35
CA VAL A 206 2.79 -14.83 -2.88
C VAL A 206 3.24 -13.39 -3.05
N VAL A 207 3.62 -12.76 -1.96
CA VAL A 207 4.19 -11.42 -1.87
C VAL A 207 5.71 -11.53 -1.71
N LEU A 208 6.49 -10.89 -2.58
CA LEU A 208 7.95 -10.82 -2.48
C LEU A 208 8.37 -9.40 -2.08
N ASP A 209 9.22 -9.30 -1.07
CA ASP A 209 9.92 -8.06 -0.71
C ASP A 209 11.44 -8.31 -0.64
N PRO A 210 12.23 -7.80 -1.60
CA PRO A 210 13.67 -7.99 -1.65
C PRO A 210 14.46 -7.08 -0.70
N PHE A 211 13.77 -6.17 0.02
CA PHE A 211 14.35 -5.22 0.98
C PHE A 211 13.47 -5.14 2.23
N LEU A 212 13.28 -6.30 2.87
CA LEU A 212 12.24 -6.51 3.89
C LEU A 212 12.34 -5.59 5.11
N GLY A 213 13.54 -5.17 5.49
CA GLY A 213 13.79 -4.41 6.69
C GLY A 213 13.28 -5.13 7.94
N THR A 214 12.49 -4.42 8.74
CA THR A 214 11.87 -4.97 9.96
C THR A 214 10.53 -5.68 9.74
N GLY A 215 10.24 -6.12 8.50
CA GLY A 215 9.18 -7.09 8.22
C GLY A 215 7.77 -6.54 7.98
N THR A 216 7.59 -5.25 7.73
CA THR A 216 6.24 -4.67 7.56
C THR A 216 5.45 -5.33 6.44
N THR A 217 6.08 -5.62 5.29
CA THR A 217 5.45 -6.28 4.15
C THR A 217 5.01 -7.71 4.49
N ALA A 218 5.86 -8.48 5.17
CA ALA A 218 5.55 -9.84 5.57
C ALA A 218 4.39 -9.89 6.59
N ILE A 219 4.37 -8.95 7.55
CA ILE A 219 3.28 -8.82 8.52
C ILE A 219 1.97 -8.49 7.79
N ALA A 220 1.99 -7.54 6.85
CA ALA A 220 0.81 -7.20 6.07
C ALA A 220 0.30 -8.39 5.24
N ALA A 221 1.19 -9.13 4.59
CA ALA A 221 0.85 -10.34 3.85
C ALA A 221 0.19 -11.39 4.76
N LYS A 222 0.79 -11.68 5.92
CA LYS A 222 0.24 -12.63 6.91
C LYS A 222 -1.15 -12.19 7.42
N HIS A 223 -1.32 -10.92 7.79
CA HIS A 223 -2.61 -10.36 8.22
C HIS A 223 -3.72 -10.58 7.20
N LEU A 224 -3.36 -10.52 5.92
CA LEU A 224 -4.29 -10.63 4.81
C LEU A 224 -4.46 -12.07 4.29
N GLY A 225 -3.84 -13.06 4.91
CA GLY A 225 -3.88 -14.46 4.47
C GLY A 225 -3.11 -14.71 3.16
N ARG A 226 -2.09 -13.88 2.88
CA ARG A 226 -1.15 -14.07 1.77
C ARG A 226 0.12 -14.75 2.29
N ARG A 227 0.81 -15.44 1.38
CA ARG A 227 2.15 -15.99 1.65
C ARG A 227 3.18 -14.91 1.36
N PHE A 228 4.36 -14.98 1.98
CA PHE A 228 5.42 -14.03 1.71
C PHE A 228 6.77 -14.70 1.48
N ILE A 229 7.66 -13.97 0.81
CA ILE A 229 9.11 -14.24 0.74
C ILE A 229 9.78 -12.90 1.02
N GLY A 230 10.57 -12.82 2.09
CA GLY A 230 11.31 -11.63 2.48
C GLY A 230 12.81 -11.83 2.30
N LEU A 231 13.51 -10.83 1.73
CA LEU A 231 14.97 -10.84 1.68
C LEU A 231 15.47 -9.66 2.52
N GLU A 232 16.45 -9.90 3.35
CA GLU A 232 17.07 -8.86 4.18
C GLU A 232 18.57 -9.11 4.28
N LEU A 233 19.35 -8.04 4.12
CA LEU A 233 20.80 -8.12 4.14
C LEU A 233 21.35 -8.11 5.57
N ASP A 234 20.72 -7.35 6.47
CA ASP A 234 21.13 -7.19 7.86
C ASP A 234 20.46 -8.26 8.74
N GLU A 235 21.29 -9.10 9.37
CA GLU A 235 20.82 -10.20 10.24
C GLU A 235 20.00 -9.68 11.42
N GLU A 236 20.30 -8.49 11.96
CA GLU A 236 19.59 -7.93 13.08
C GLU A 236 18.18 -7.46 12.68
N TYR A 237 18.05 -6.83 11.49
CA TYR A 237 16.73 -6.48 10.97
C TYR A 237 15.91 -7.72 10.64
N ALA A 238 16.52 -8.75 10.08
CA ALA A 238 15.84 -10.03 9.84
C ALA A 238 15.33 -10.65 11.14
N ARG A 239 16.15 -10.69 12.20
CA ARG A 239 15.76 -11.19 13.53
C ARG A 239 14.60 -10.38 14.14
N ILE A 240 14.62 -9.05 14.01
CA ILE A 240 13.52 -8.18 14.45
C ILE A 240 12.25 -8.51 13.66
N ALA A 241 12.37 -8.69 12.35
CA ALA A 241 11.25 -9.02 11.48
C ALA A 241 10.62 -10.36 11.85
N GLU A 242 11.42 -11.40 12.09
CA GLU A 242 10.95 -12.72 12.54
C GLU A 242 10.13 -12.63 13.84
N GLN A 243 10.67 -11.95 14.86
CA GLN A 243 9.97 -11.76 16.13
C GLN A 243 8.63 -11.02 15.98
N LYS A 244 8.58 -10.04 15.08
CA LYS A 244 7.36 -9.29 14.81
C LYS A 244 6.32 -10.13 14.06
N ILE A 245 6.77 -10.92 13.07
CA ILE A 245 5.91 -11.82 12.31
C ILE A 245 5.33 -12.92 13.21
N GLU A 246 6.11 -13.48 14.13
CA GLU A 246 5.62 -14.46 15.11
C GLU A 246 4.52 -13.87 16.00
N ARG A 247 4.70 -12.65 16.46
CA ARG A 247 3.72 -11.92 17.29
C ARG A 247 2.52 -11.42 16.51
N ALA A 248 2.65 -11.27 15.21
CA ALA A 248 1.57 -10.89 14.33
C ALA A 248 0.58 -12.06 14.26
N SER A 249 -0.44 -12.02 15.11
CA SER A 249 -1.54 -12.97 15.03
C SER A 249 -2.28 -12.77 13.71
N GLU A 250 -2.98 -13.78 13.23
CA GLU A 250 -4.01 -13.67 12.19
C GLU A 250 -5.16 -12.78 12.67
N THR A 251 -4.86 -11.62 13.19
CA THR A 251 -5.83 -10.75 13.79
C THR A 251 -6.52 -9.93 12.74
N LYS A 252 -7.80 -10.19 12.74
CA LYS A 252 -8.85 -9.24 12.42
C LYS A 252 -8.29 -7.85 12.15
N PHE A 253 -8.46 -7.43 10.89
CA PHE A 253 -8.21 -6.11 10.41
C PHE A 253 -8.31 -5.02 11.48
N ASN A 254 -7.21 -4.61 12.04
CA ASN A 254 -7.12 -3.40 12.81
C ASN A 254 -6.70 -2.26 11.89
N SER A 255 -7.71 -1.81 11.07
CA SER A 255 -7.86 -0.40 10.88
C SER A 255 -6.93 0.40 9.99
N CYS A 256 -6.71 0.01 8.75
CA CYS A 256 -6.71 1.06 7.73
C CYS A 256 -8.16 1.25 7.26
N PHE A 257 -8.57 2.49 7.10
CA PHE A 257 -9.91 2.82 6.63
C PHE A 257 -10.22 2.12 5.29
N ALA A 258 -9.24 2.00 4.41
CA ALA A 258 -9.34 1.25 3.16
C ALA A 258 -9.45 -0.26 3.37
N SER A 259 -8.68 -0.85 4.31
CA SER A 259 -8.73 -2.28 4.63
C SER A 259 -10.06 -2.67 5.25
N ILE A 260 -10.65 -1.81 6.11
CA ILE A 260 -11.99 -2.01 6.65
C ILE A 260 -13.03 -2.04 5.53
N TYR A 261 -12.94 -1.14 4.58
CA TYR A 261 -13.83 -1.11 3.43
C TYR A 261 -13.69 -2.37 2.58
N LEU A 262 -12.49 -2.76 2.24
CA LEU A 262 -12.27 -3.94 1.40
C LEU A 262 -12.74 -5.23 2.08
N GLY A 263 -12.33 -5.48 3.31
CA GLY A 263 -12.67 -6.70 4.04
C GLY A 263 -14.17 -6.89 4.25
N LYS A 264 -14.92 -5.82 4.48
CA LYS A 264 -16.38 -5.87 4.62
C LYS A 264 -17.12 -5.85 3.29
N LEU A 265 -16.60 -5.18 2.27
CA LEU A 265 -17.31 -4.90 1.03
C LEU A 265 -17.17 -5.98 -0.02
N GLN A 266 -16.11 -6.76 -0.01
CA GLN A 266 -16.01 -7.96 -0.86
C GLN A 266 -17.04 -9.04 -0.47
N THR A 267 -17.57 -8.99 0.75
CA THR A 267 -18.54 -9.96 1.25
C THR A 267 -19.99 -9.47 1.23
N ILE A 268 -20.23 -8.18 0.96
CA ILE A 268 -21.56 -7.57 0.97
C ILE A 268 -22.00 -7.32 -0.48
N ARG A 269 -23.17 -7.84 -0.86
CA ARG A 269 -23.78 -7.55 -2.15
C ARG A 269 -24.09 -6.05 -2.27
N GLU A 270 -24.05 -5.51 -3.47
CA GLU A 270 -24.33 -4.09 -3.74
C GLU A 270 -25.71 -3.64 -3.20
N GLU A 271 -26.71 -4.53 -3.23
CA GLU A 271 -28.04 -4.29 -2.67
C GLU A 271 -28.05 -4.10 -1.15
N ASP A 272 -27.24 -4.87 -0.44
CA ASP A 272 -27.10 -4.78 1.01
C ASP A 272 -26.26 -3.56 1.40
N ALA A 273 -25.29 -3.20 0.57
CA ALA A 273 -24.51 -1.99 0.72
C ALA A 273 -25.38 -0.72 0.59
N LYS A 274 -26.29 -0.70 -0.34
CA LYS A 274 -27.26 0.41 -0.48
C LYS A 274 -28.16 0.58 0.76
N LYS A 275 -28.37 -0.51 1.54
CA LYS A 275 -29.10 -0.43 2.81
C LYS A 275 -28.23 0.13 3.94
N LEU A 276 -26.94 -0.22 3.98
CA LEU A 276 -25.98 0.28 4.96
C LEU A 276 -25.59 1.74 4.71
N PHE A 277 -25.52 2.13 3.42
CA PHE A 277 -25.19 3.48 2.99
C PHE A 277 -26.32 4.02 2.09
N PRO A 278 -27.51 4.28 2.64
CA PRO A 278 -28.63 4.75 1.83
C PRO A 278 -28.24 6.03 1.10
N PRO A 279 -28.66 6.18 -0.16
CA PRO A 279 -28.40 7.40 -0.92
C PRO A 279 -28.96 8.57 -0.12
N GLN A 280 -28.15 9.61 0.01
CA GLN A 280 -28.58 10.77 0.80
C GLN A 280 -29.80 11.41 0.14
N LEU A 281 -30.77 11.73 0.98
CA LEU A 281 -31.96 12.42 0.54
C LEU A 281 -31.60 13.69 -0.24
N THR A 282 -32.17 13.84 -1.42
CA THR A 282 -32.02 15.05 -2.23
C THR A 282 -32.54 16.27 -1.45
N LYS A 283 -32.15 17.49 -1.85
CA LYS A 283 -32.68 18.73 -1.24
C LYS A 283 -34.19 18.75 -1.25
N GLN A 284 -34.86 18.20 -2.27
CA GLN A 284 -36.32 18.09 -2.37
C GLN A 284 -36.88 17.09 -1.34
N GLN A 285 -36.27 15.94 -1.14
CA GLN A 285 -36.66 14.95 -0.15
C GLN A 285 -36.45 15.45 1.28
N LYS A 286 -35.38 16.22 1.54
CA LYS A 286 -35.18 16.91 2.83
C LYS A 286 -36.23 17.99 3.09
N ARG A 287 -36.62 18.74 2.06
CA ARG A 287 -37.73 19.74 2.16
C ARG A 287 -39.08 19.11 2.37
N ALA A 288 -39.31 17.89 1.89
CA ALA A 288 -40.57 17.15 2.10
C ALA A 288 -40.69 16.52 3.49
N GLY A 289 -39.82 16.84 4.43
CA GLY A 289 -39.96 16.45 5.85
C GLY A 289 -39.74 14.97 6.17
N LYS A 290 -39.21 14.15 5.23
CA LYS A 290 -38.89 12.74 5.51
C LYS A 290 -37.63 12.68 6.35
N LYS A 291 -37.75 12.35 7.63
CA LYS A 291 -36.64 12.06 8.54
C LYS A 291 -35.89 10.83 8.06
N ALA A 292 -34.55 10.90 8.06
CA ALA A 292 -33.68 9.73 7.78
C ALA A 292 -34.05 8.60 8.77
N PRO A 293 -34.00 7.34 8.35
CA PRO A 293 -34.19 6.19 9.24
C PRO A 293 -33.23 6.24 10.41
N LYS A 294 -33.67 5.87 11.61
CA LYS A 294 -32.90 5.88 12.85
C LYS A 294 -31.54 5.10 12.71
N ALA A 295 -31.56 4.01 11.95
CA ALA A 295 -30.39 3.18 11.65
C ALA A 295 -29.23 3.94 10.96
N ALA A 296 -29.52 4.98 10.20
CA ALA A 296 -28.48 5.80 9.55
C ALA A 296 -27.80 6.75 10.53
N ARG A 297 -28.51 7.21 11.58
CA ARG A 297 -27.94 8.04 12.65
C ARG A 297 -27.01 7.25 13.58
N ASP A 298 -27.42 6.03 13.91
CA ASP A 298 -26.62 5.18 14.82
C ASP A 298 -25.33 4.69 14.17
N LEU A 299 -25.29 4.58 12.84
CA LEU A 299 -24.08 4.30 12.06
C LEU A 299 -23.10 5.50 12.00
N GLU A 300 -23.62 6.74 11.87
CA GLU A 300 -22.78 7.95 11.91
C GLU A 300 -22.10 8.12 13.28
N LEU A 301 -22.77 7.79 14.37
CA LEU A 301 -22.22 7.86 15.73
C LEU A 301 -21.14 6.82 16.01
N ASN A 302 -21.23 5.62 15.42
CA ASN A 302 -20.20 4.58 15.59
C ASN A 302 -18.93 4.80 14.74
N PHE A 303 -18.97 5.64 13.73
CA PHE A 303 -17.78 5.98 12.93
C PHE A 303 -16.98 7.17 13.47
N SER A 304 -17.54 7.96 14.39
CA SER A 304 -16.83 9.08 15.04
C SER A 304 -16.03 8.65 16.28
N ALA A 305 -16.28 7.49 16.81
CA ALA A 305 -15.57 6.93 17.95
C ALA A 305 -14.46 5.96 17.48
N ALA A 306 -13.36 6.53 17.00
CA ALA A 306 -12.10 5.82 17.15
C ALA A 306 -11.83 5.70 18.65
N PRO A 307 -11.53 4.52 19.21
CA PRO A 307 -11.22 4.42 20.62
C PRO A 307 -10.04 5.34 20.93
N ALA A 308 -10.28 6.30 21.81
CA ALA A 308 -9.22 7.07 22.44
C ALA A 308 -8.29 6.05 23.10
N ASP A 309 -7.03 6.08 22.73
CA ASP A 309 -5.94 5.32 23.29
C ASP A 309 -5.92 5.54 24.83
N THR A 310 -6.41 4.59 25.58
CA THR A 310 -6.17 4.53 27.01
C THR A 310 -4.84 3.82 27.24
N ARG A 311 -3.81 4.67 27.53
CA ARG A 311 -2.54 4.41 28.24
C ARG A 311 -1.55 3.44 27.61
#